data_6922de7f92253ff6bb2371fb50c7bb37
#
_entry.id   6922de7f92253ff6bb2371fb50c7bb37
#
_cell.length_a   1.000
_cell.length_b   1.000
_cell.length_c   1.000
_cell.angle_alpha   90.00
_cell.angle_beta   90.00
_cell.angle_gamma   90.00
#
_symmetry.space_group_name_H-M   'P 1'
#
loop_
_entity.id
_entity.type
_entity.pdbx_description
1 polymer ?
#
loop_
_entity_poly.entity_id
_entity_poly.type
_entity_poly.pdbx_seq_one_letter_code
_entity_poly.pdbx_strand_id
1 'polypeptide(L)'
;MKKLIALILAMVMSISMVACGGGEEETPKSTIDKILDKGYITVAISPDFAPSEFKDPISGEVLGTDVEYAKYVAQYISEKYGKTVELKIEEMDFKSCQAAVATGTVDFSVNGYAATAERQENYICAGPYAVVSAENDTYHGALVKKGLKIETAEDFKGLKIGAQQASLQYNLAMEQLPIDEMPEIELITTLPLGAIQVATDKIDALITDSGAAESIIHNNPELEMAAFKFEYSSEGNVALVNLNETELGALITEALVASGDVMDYDTLRNEMAQKAIEMGVEVLG
;
A
#
# COMPACT_ATOMS: atom_id res chain seq x y z
N MET A 1 41.33 -22.35 57.79
CA MET A 1 40.94 -21.78 56.47
C MET A 1 39.63 -22.37 55.93
N LYS A 2 39.40 -23.69 55.97
CA LYS A 2 38.15 -24.29 55.41
C LYS A 2 36.85 -23.91 56.16
N LYS A 3 36.91 -23.58 57.49
CA LYS A 3 35.74 -23.17 58.29
C LYS A 3 35.36 -21.68 58.11
N LEU A 4 36.30 -20.84 57.70
CA LEU A 4 36.04 -19.42 57.46
C LEU A 4 35.34 -19.19 56.07
N ILE A 5 35.66 -20.05 55.11
CA ILE A 5 35.04 -20.00 53.78
C ILE A 5 33.55 -20.45 53.82
N ALA A 6 33.25 -21.42 54.67
CA ALA A 6 31.86 -21.88 54.87
C ALA A 6 30.94 -20.81 55.50
N LEU A 7 31.50 -19.94 56.38
CA LEU A 7 30.72 -18.86 57.04
C LEU A 7 30.44 -17.68 56.07
N ILE A 8 31.38 -17.41 55.16
CA ILE A 8 31.23 -16.36 54.14
C ILE A 8 30.22 -16.79 53.06
N LEU A 9 30.19 -18.09 52.68
CA LEU A 9 29.20 -18.61 51.72
C LEU A 9 27.78 -18.63 52.29
N ALA A 10 27.62 -18.83 53.60
CA ALA A 10 26.29 -18.79 54.28
C ALA A 10 25.75 -17.37 54.44
N MET A 11 26.63 -16.34 54.53
CA MET A 11 26.25 -14.96 54.70
C MET A 11 25.89 -14.29 53.34
N VAL A 12 26.38 -14.82 52.19
CA VAL A 12 26.02 -14.36 50.86
C VAL A 12 24.67 -14.92 50.39
N MET A 13 24.22 -16.07 50.92
CA MET A 13 22.87 -16.61 50.61
C MET A 13 21.71 -15.99 51.39
N SER A 14 21.98 -15.20 52.43
CA SER A 14 20.92 -14.56 53.25
C SER A 14 20.58 -13.11 52.77
N ILE A 15 21.29 -12.56 51.77
CA ILE A 15 21.02 -11.20 51.25
C ILE A 15 20.18 -11.24 49.96
N SER A 16 19.89 -12.42 49.41
CA SER A 16 19.14 -12.58 48.13
C SER A 16 17.60 -12.74 48.34
N MET A 17 17.06 -12.54 49.54
CA MET A 17 15.60 -12.70 49.80
C MET A 17 14.87 -11.42 50.21
N VAL A 18 15.40 -10.23 49.94
CA VAL A 18 14.70 -8.97 50.22
C VAL A 18 14.64 -8.06 49.01
N ALA A 19 14.54 -8.63 47.77
CA ALA A 19 14.25 -7.89 46.57
C ALA A 19 13.05 -8.50 45.83
N CYS A 20 12.00 -8.87 46.56
CA CYS A 20 10.65 -8.98 46.03
C CYS A 20 9.86 -7.75 46.51
N GLY A 21 10.31 -6.55 46.11
CA GLY A 21 9.47 -5.40 45.97
C GLY A 21 8.64 -5.62 44.72
N GLY A 22 7.32 -5.68 44.81
CA GLY A 22 6.39 -5.81 43.72
C GLY A 22 6.59 -4.66 42.74
N GLY A 23 7.44 -4.87 41.73
CA GLY A 23 7.31 -4.25 40.44
C GLY A 23 6.18 -4.98 39.73
N GLU A 24 5.05 -4.34 39.55
CA GLU A 24 4.10 -4.75 38.56
C GLU A 24 4.93 -4.88 37.27
N GLU A 25 5.04 -6.09 36.74
CA GLU A 25 5.51 -6.28 35.38
C GLU A 25 4.49 -5.51 34.51
N GLU A 26 4.86 -4.30 34.08
CA GLU A 26 4.05 -3.58 33.10
C GLU A 26 3.92 -4.51 31.88
N THR A 27 2.73 -5.04 31.69
CA THR A 27 2.39 -5.77 30.45
C THR A 27 2.74 -4.86 29.29
N PRO A 28 3.50 -5.33 28.29
CA PRO A 28 3.86 -4.51 27.13
C PRO A 28 2.58 -3.88 26.55
N LYS A 29 2.57 -2.54 26.44
CA LYS A 29 1.44 -1.83 25.84
C LYS A 29 1.16 -2.35 24.44
N SER A 30 -0.10 -2.58 24.13
CA SER A 30 -0.54 -2.92 22.77
C SER A 30 -0.16 -1.79 21.78
N THR A 31 -0.12 -2.09 20.49
CA THR A 31 0.13 -1.06 19.46
C THR A 31 -0.99 -0.03 19.46
N ILE A 32 -2.24 -0.44 19.73
CA ILE A 32 -3.37 0.48 19.89
C ILE A 32 -3.11 1.45 21.07
N ASP A 33 -2.70 0.95 22.24
CA ASP A 33 -2.37 1.83 23.38
C ASP A 33 -1.26 2.82 23.03
N LYS A 34 -0.23 2.38 22.30
CA LYS A 34 0.85 3.26 21.83
C LYS A 34 0.33 4.35 20.88
N ILE A 35 -0.58 4.01 19.95
CA ILE A 35 -1.26 4.96 19.05
C ILE A 35 -2.05 5.99 19.88
N LEU A 36 -2.84 5.55 20.83
CA LEU A 36 -3.64 6.42 21.69
C LEU A 36 -2.80 7.32 22.60
N ASP A 37 -1.64 6.85 23.04
CA ASP A 37 -0.72 7.63 23.89
C ASP A 37 0.08 8.65 23.07
N LYS A 38 0.54 8.28 21.87
CA LYS A 38 1.27 9.21 20.98
C LYS A 38 0.34 10.19 20.25
N GLY A 39 -0.99 9.90 20.20
CA GLY A 39 -2.00 10.75 19.58
C GLY A 39 -1.99 10.76 18.06
N TYR A 40 -1.36 9.77 17.41
CA TYR A 40 -1.37 9.65 15.94
C TYR A 40 -1.18 8.19 15.50
N ILE A 41 -1.64 7.91 14.28
CA ILE A 41 -1.39 6.67 13.55
C ILE A 41 -0.60 6.98 12.29
N THR A 42 0.36 6.11 11.93
CA THR A 42 1.22 6.30 10.75
C THR A 42 0.78 5.41 9.60
N VAL A 43 0.71 5.98 8.40
CA VAL A 43 0.39 5.26 7.16
C VAL A 43 1.49 5.45 6.11
N ALA A 44 1.92 4.36 5.46
CA ALA A 44 2.81 4.42 4.30
C ALA A 44 2.00 4.55 3.02
N ILE A 45 2.31 5.54 2.20
CA ILE A 45 1.66 5.82 0.92
C ILE A 45 2.71 6.10 -0.16
N SER A 46 2.51 5.50 -1.35
CA SER A 46 3.28 5.77 -2.59
C SER A 46 2.43 6.68 -3.48
N PRO A 47 2.65 8.01 -3.49
CA PRO A 47 1.73 8.94 -4.15
C PRO A 47 1.98 9.04 -5.66
N ASP A 48 1.91 7.91 -6.36
CA ASP A 48 2.19 7.75 -7.79
C ASP A 48 1.09 7.00 -8.57
N PHE A 49 -0.07 6.79 -7.96
CA PHE A 49 -1.17 6.00 -8.51
C PHE A 49 -2.52 6.75 -8.45
N ALA A 50 -2.63 7.90 -9.16
CA ALA A 50 -3.89 8.63 -9.25
C ALA A 50 -5.01 7.77 -9.90
N PRO A 51 -6.25 7.83 -9.41
CA PRO A 51 -6.78 8.74 -8.39
C PRO A 51 -6.69 8.19 -6.95
N SER A 52 -6.10 7.02 -6.74
CA SER A 52 -6.03 6.37 -5.42
C SER A 52 -5.10 7.12 -4.47
N GLU A 53 -3.88 7.40 -4.91
CA GLU A 53 -2.90 8.21 -4.18
C GLU A 53 -2.02 8.99 -5.15
N PHE A 54 -1.95 10.30 -4.95
CA PHE A 54 -1.15 11.20 -5.78
C PHE A 54 -0.71 12.44 -4.99
N LYS A 55 0.28 13.14 -5.52
CA LYS A 55 0.83 14.33 -4.89
C LYS A 55 0.42 15.59 -5.68
N ASP A 56 -0.10 16.58 -5.00
CA ASP A 56 -0.27 17.91 -5.58
C ASP A 56 1.11 18.51 -5.90
N PRO A 57 1.42 18.80 -7.17
CA PRO A 57 2.74 19.30 -7.56
C PRO A 57 3.04 20.69 -7.04
N ILE A 58 2.02 21.45 -6.57
CA ILE A 58 2.17 22.81 -6.08
C ILE A 58 2.35 22.84 -4.57
N SER A 59 1.42 22.24 -3.83
CA SER A 59 1.44 22.23 -2.36
C SER A 59 2.31 21.12 -1.78
N GLY A 60 2.53 20.05 -2.52
CA GLY A 60 3.17 18.83 -2.04
C GLY A 60 2.27 17.95 -1.17
N GLU A 61 0.97 18.29 -1.05
CA GLU A 61 0.00 17.48 -0.29
C GLU A 61 -0.26 16.15 -0.98
N VAL A 62 -0.32 15.07 -0.19
CA VAL A 62 -0.73 13.75 -0.68
C VAL A 62 -2.24 13.65 -0.60
N LEU A 63 -2.87 13.30 -1.71
CA LEU A 63 -4.31 13.26 -1.94
C LEU A 63 -4.69 11.93 -2.59
N GLY A 64 -5.99 11.64 -2.64
CA GLY A 64 -6.52 10.46 -3.32
C GLY A 64 -7.53 9.70 -2.49
N THR A 65 -8.18 8.72 -3.12
CA THR A 65 -9.22 7.93 -2.44
C THR A 65 -8.65 7.18 -1.23
N ASP A 66 -7.48 6.57 -1.36
CA ASP A 66 -6.85 5.80 -0.29
C ASP A 66 -6.42 6.69 0.88
N VAL A 67 -6.06 7.95 0.59
CA VAL A 67 -5.78 8.95 1.63
C VAL A 67 -7.03 9.27 2.44
N GLU A 68 -8.20 9.39 1.79
CA GLU A 68 -9.46 9.64 2.49
C GLU A 68 -9.87 8.44 3.37
N TYR A 69 -9.66 7.20 2.89
CA TYR A 69 -9.85 6.00 3.72
C TYR A 69 -8.89 5.96 4.91
N ALA A 70 -7.63 6.33 4.73
CA ALA A 70 -6.67 6.42 5.83
C ALA A 70 -7.07 7.49 6.85
N LYS A 71 -7.56 8.66 6.41
CA LYS A 71 -8.11 9.71 7.29
C LYS A 71 -9.31 9.19 8.09
N TYR A 72 -10.19 8.44 7.43
CA TYR A 72 -11.34 7.85 8.09
C TYR A 72 -10.93 6.83 9.17
N VAL A 73 -9.90 6.01 8.93
CA VAL A 73 -9.35 5.10 9.96
C VAL A 73 -8.91 5.87 11.20
N ALA A 74 -8.17 6.97 11.06
CA ALA A 74 -7.73 7.79 12.18
C ALA A 74 -8.91 8.44 12.92
N GLN A 75 -9.92 8.94 12.19
CA GLN A 75 -11.16 9.46 12.75
C GLN A 75 -11.92 8.39 13.52
N TYR A 76 -12.13 7.22 12.93
CA TYR A 76 -12.82 6.09 13.54
C TYR A 76 -12.18 5.68 14.88
N ILE A 77 -10.85 5.57 14.91
CA ILE A 77 -10.10 5.28 16.15
C ILE A 77 -10.33 6.39 17.18
N SER A 78 -10.28 7.65 16.75
CA SER A 78 -10.51 8.80 17.64
C SER A 78 -11.89 8.74 18.31
N GLU A 79 -12.93 8.48 17.53
CA GLU A 79 -14.31 8.39 18.00
C GLU A 79 -14.51 7.19 18.92
N LYS A 80 -14.01 6.02 18.53
CA LYS A 80 -14.15 4.77 19.31
C LYS A 80 -13.52 4.85 20.69
N TYR A 81 -12.37 5.51 20.82
CA TYR A 81 -11.63 5.60 22.10
C TYR A 81 -11.79 6.94 22.81
N GLY A 82 -12.50 7.90 22.22
CA GLY A 82 -12.68 9.24 22.81
C GLY A 82 -11.37 10.01 22.99
N LYS A 83 -10.37 9.78 22.13
CA LYS A 83 -9.05 10.42 22.11
C LYS A 83 -8.74 10.91 20.70
N THR A 84 -8.12 12.07 20.58
CA THR A 84 -7.67 12.54 19.26
C THR A 84 -6.52 11.68 18.75
N VAL A 85 -6.67 11.14 17.55
CA VAL A 85 -5.64 10.41 16.81
C VAL A 85 -5.51 11.04 15.43
N GLU A 86 -4.36 11.67 15.17
CA GLU A 86 -4.06 12.28 13.89
C GLU A 86 -3.50 11.24 12.91
N LEU A 87 -3.77 11.41 11.60
CA LEU A 87 -3.09 10.64 10.56
C LEU A 87 -1.74 11.28 10.25
N LYS A 88 -0.67 10.47 10.20
CA LYS A 88 0.63 10.86 9.69
C LYS A 88 0.98 10.02 8.47
N ILE A 89 1.16 10.67 7.34
CA ILE A 89 1.53 10.03 6.08
C ILE A 89 3.06 10.00 5.98
N GLU A 90 3.59 8.80 5.73
CA GLU A 90 4.99 8.54 5.42
C GLU A 90 5.08 8.18 3.93
N GLU A 91 5.62 9.12 3.15
CA GLU A 91 5.75 8.96 1.70
C GLU A 91 6.95 8.08 1.36
N MET A 92 6.74 7.05 0.55
CA MET A 92 7.80 6.18 0.03
C MET A 92 7.33 5.48 -1.24
N ASP A 93 8.21 4.77 -1.95
CA ASP A 93 7.80 3.98 -3.12
C ASP A 93 6.96 2.76 -2.70
N PHE A 94 6.18 2.22 -3.67
CA PHE A 94 5.20 1.16 -3.44
C PHE A 94 5.78 -0.10 -2.74
N LYS A 95 6.99 -0.54 -3.13
CA LYS A 95 7.66 -1.67 -2.48
C LYS A 95 8.10 -1.33 -1.07
N SER A 96 8.62 -0.12 -0.86
CA SER A 96 9.06 0.37 0.44
C SER A 96 7.89 0.50 1.42
N CYS A 97 6.68 0.87 0.97
CA CYS A 97 5.47 0.86 1.78
C CYS A 97 5.21 -0.52 2.40
N GLN A 98 5.27 -1.57 1.59
CA GLN A 98 5.09 -2.95 2.04
C GLN A 98 6.17 -3.36 3.06
N ALA A 99 7.44 -3.02 2.78
CA ALA A 99 8.54 -3.31 3.70
C ALA A 99 8.42 -2.56 5.03
N ALA A 100 7.95 -1.31 5.02
CA ALA A 100 7.74 -0.50 6.22
C ALA A 100 6.67 -1.12 7.15
N VAL A 101 5.59 -1.68 6.58
CA VAL A 101 4.58 -2.44 7.33
C VAL A 101 5.19 -3.73 7.91
N ALA A 102 5.92 -4.51 7.10
CA ALA A 102 6.53 -5.76 7.54
C ALA A 102 7.49 -5.56 8.73
N THR A 103 8.22 -4.43 8.75
CA THR A 103 9.17 -4.10 9.82
C THR A 103 8.55 -3.34 10.99
N GLY A 104 7.27 -2.96 10.91
CA GLY A 104 6.60 -2.16 11.94
C GLY A 104 7.10 -0.71 12.03
N THR A 105 7.70 -0.20 10.94
CA THR A 105 8.13 1.21 10.84
C THR A 105 6.93 2.15 10.73
N VAL A 106 5.85 1.69 10.12
CA VAL A 106 4.53 2.33 10.07
C VAL A 106 3.47 1.40 10.65
N ASP A 107 2.34 1.96 11.04
CA ASP A 107 1.25 1.19 11.63
C ASP A 107 0.45 0.39 10.56
N PHE A 108 0.29 0.98 9.37
CA PHE A 108 -0.39 0.33 8.22
C PHE A 108 -0.01 0.98 6.89
N SER A 109 -0.52 0.42 5.78
CA SER A 109 -0.37 0.99 4.45
C SER A 109 -1.63 0.80 3.61
N VAL A 110 -1.96 1.80 2.79
CA VAL A 110 -3.01 1.77 1.76
C VAL A 110 -2.41 2.28 0.45
N ASN A 111 -2.54 1.50 -0.63
CA ASN A 111 -2.01 1.85 -1.96
C ASN A 111 -2.71 0.96 -3.02
N GLY A 112 -4.04 0.96 -3.04
CA GLY A 112 -4.80 0.13 -3.98
C GLY A 112 -4.46 -1.36 -3.90
N TYR A 113 -4.09 -1.88 -2.74
CA TYR A 113 -3.64 -3.26 -2.63
C TYR A 113 -4.76 -4.26 -2.86
N ALA A 114 -4.54 -5.21 -3.77
CA ALA A 114 -5.33 -6.44 -3.84
C ALA A 114 -4.88 -7.43 -2.75
N ALA A 115 -5.81 -8.23 -2.23
CA ALA A 115 -5.52 -9.31 -1.28
C ALA A 115 -4.98 -10.56 -2.00
N THR A 116 -3.76 -10.46 -2.59
CA THR A 116 -3.11 -11.61 -3.23
C THR A 116 -2.72 -12.67 -2.21
N ALA A 117 -2.56 -13.93 -2.64
CA ALA A 117 -2.11 -15.02 -1.77
C ALA A 117 -0.78 -14.67 -1.07
N GLU A 118 0.18 -14.12 -1.81
CA GLU A 118 1.47 -13.66 -1.26
C GLU A 118 1.29 -12.61 -0.17
N ARG A 119 0.39 -11.63 -0.37
CA ARG A 119 0.12 -10.61 0.65
C ARG A 119 -0.56 -11.18 1.88
N GLN A 120 -1.51 -12.10 1.70
CA GLN A 120 -2.18 -12.78 2.82
C GLN A 120 -1.25 -13.66 3.66
N GLU A 121 -0.17 -14.18 3.07
CA GLU A 121 0.87 -14.92 3.80
C GLU A 121 1.79 -14.01 4.62
N ASN A 122 1.99 -12.75 4.20
CA ASN A 122 2.99 -11.85 4.78
C ASN A 122 2.39 -10.70 5.60
N TYR A 123 1.09 -10.42 5.43
CA TYR A 123 0.40 -9.29 6.06
C TYR A 123 -1.01 -9.67 6.50
N ILE A 124 -1.56 -8.93 7.43
CA ILE A 124 -3.00 -8.87 7.63
C ILE A 124 -3.55 -7.95 6.53
N CYS A 125 -4.39 -8.51 5.65
CA CYS A 125 -5.12 -7.77 4.63
C CYS A 125 -6.43 -7.26 5.25
N ALA A 126 -6.40 -6.04 5.78
CA ALA A 126 -7.54 -5.42 6.47
C ALA A 126 -8.52 -4.80 5.47
N GLY A 127 -9.79 -5.18 5.54
CA GLY A 127 -10.82 -4.74 4.61
C GLY A 127 -11.78 -5.89 4.23
N PRO A 128 -12.39 -5.91 3.03
CA PRO A 128 -12.13 -5.01 1.90
C PRO A 128 -12.73 -3.61 2.05
N TYR A 129 -12.19 -2.66 1.30
CA TYR A 129 -12.73 -1.32 1.09
C TYR A 129 -12.66 -0.96 -0.41
N ALA A 130 -13.15 0.21 -0.79
CA ALA A 130 -13.07 0.69 -2.17
C ALA A 130 -13.62 -0.34 -3.18
N VAL A 131 -14.83 -0.87 -2.88
CA VAL A 131 -15.52 -1.80 -3.80
C VAL A 131 -16.11 -1.02 -4.95
N VAL A 132 -15.61 -1.26 -6.15
CA VAL A 132 -16.04 -0.60 -7.39
C VAL A 132 -17.35 -1.18 -7.86
N SER A 133 -18.28 -0.35 -8.35
CA SER A 133 -19.47 -0.83 -9.06
C SER A 133 -19.07 -1.44 -10.43
N ALA A 134 -19.88 -2.38 -10.93
CA ALA A 134 -19.62 -3.02 -12.23
C ALA A 134 -19.58 -2.03 -13.42
N GLU A 135 -20.18 -0.84 -13.27
CA GLU A 135 -20.20 0.20 -14.30
C GLU A 135 -18.89 1.00 -14.36
N ASN A 136 -18.15 1.03 -13.25
CA ASN A 136 -16.90 1.78 -13.09
C ASN A 136 -15.68 0.85 -12.93
N ASP A 137 -15.84 -0.45 -13.25
CA ASP A 137 -14.80 -1.44 -13.11
C ASP A 137 -13.59 -1.09 -13.99
N THR A 138 -12.41 -1.11 -13.38
CA THR A 138 -11.14 -0.96 -14.06
C THR A 138 -10.56 -2.32 -14.46
N TYR A 139 -9.62 -2.31 -15.39
CA TYR A 139 -8.94 -3.53 -15.82
C TYR A 139 -7.42 -3.32 -15.83
N HIS A 140 -6.68 -4.40 -15.66
CA HIS A 140 -5.23 -4.41 -15.83
C HIS A 140 -4.88 -4.70 -17.28
N GLY A 141 -3.97 -3.91 -17.83
CA GLY A 141 -3.56 -3.99 -19.23
C GLY A 141 -2.19 -3.37 -19.46
N ALA A 142 -1.91 -3.03 -20.71
CA ALA A 142 -0.64 -2.43 -21.12
C ALA A 142 -0.85 -1.00 -21.61
N LEU A 143 -0.16 -0.04 -20.99
CA LEU A 143 -0.01 1.31 -21.48
C LEU A 143 1.11 1.31 -22.52
N VAL A 144 0.82 1.80 -23.73
CA VAL A 144 1.70 1.76 -24.88
C VAL A 144 1.68 3.09 -25.65
N LYS A 145 2.64 3.30 -26.54
CA LYS A 145 2.51 4.36 -27.54
C LYS A 145 1.39 4.01 -28.54
N LYS A 146 0.65 5.03 -28.97
CA LYS A 146 -0.37 4.90 -30.01
C LYS A 146 0.18 4.22 -31.25
N GLY A 147 -0.56 3.20 -31.70
CA GLY A 147 -0.22 2.43 -32.89
C GLY A 147 0.48 1.10 -32.62
N LEU A 148 1.00 0.86 -31.40
CA LEU A 148 1.46 -0.48 -31.02
C LEU A 148 0.23 -1.33 -30.66
N LYS A 149 0.00 -2.40 -31.43
CA LYS A 149 -1.14 -3.29 -31.24
C LYS A 149 -0.75 -4.46 -30.37
N ILE A 150 -1.45 -4.62 -29.26
CA ILE A 150 -1.36 -5.76 -28.35
C ILE A 150 -2.81 -6.21 -28.08
N GLU A 151 -3.23 -7.31 -28.69
CA GLU A 151 -4.58 -7.85 -28.61
C GLU A 151 -4.63 -9.20 -27.84
N THR A 152 -3.49 -9.90 -27.84
CA THR A 152 -3.30 -11.21 -27.20
C THR A 152 -2.03 -11.25 -26.37
N ALA A 153 -1.89 -12.24 -25.48
CA ALA A 153 -0.65 -12.46 -24.74
C ALA A 153 0.56 -12.73 -25.64
N GLU A 154 0.35 -13.36 -26.81
CA GLU A 154 1.39 -13.67 -27.79
C GLU A 154 2.02 -12.41 -28.40
N ASP A 155 1.27 -11.30 -28.44
CA ASP A 155 1.76 -10.03 -29.01
C ASP A 155 2.84 -9.36 -28.14
N PHE A 156 3.03 -9.84 -26.90
CA PHE A 156 4.10 -9.37 -26.02
C PHE A 156 5.47 -9.99 -26.34
N LYS A 157 5.53 -11.04 -27.17
CA LYS A 157 6.80 -11.68 -27.51
C LYS A 157 7.81 -10.69 -28.10
N GLY A 158 8.99 -10.66 -27.50
CA GLY A 158 10.08 -9.79 -27.90
C GLY A 158 9.95 -8.32 -27.50
N LEU A 159 8.82 -7.92 -26.91
CA LEU A 159 8.64 -6.56 -26.38
C LEU A 159 9.36 -6.41 -25.02
N LYS A 160 9.92 -5.22 -24.80
CA LYS A 160 10.42 -4.82 -23.48
C LYS A 160 9.25 -4.25 -22.69
N ILE A 161 8.89 -4.91 -21.62
CA ILE A 161 7.81 -4.45 -20.76
C ILE A 161 8.34 -4.04 -19.38
N GLY A 162 7.67 -3.06 -18.77
CA GLY A 162 7.88 -2.67 -17.37
C GLY A 162 6.66 -2.97 -16.52
N ALA A 163 6.87 -3.24 -15.26
CA ALA A 163 5.83 -3.33 -14.25
C ALA A 163 6.34 -2.79 -12.92
N GLN A 164 5.45 -2.18 -12.14
CA GLN A 164 5.86 -1.64 -10.83
C GLN A 164 6.30 -2.76 -9.89
N GLN A 165 7.39 -2.54 -9.19
CA GLN A 165 8.00 -3.53 -8.32
C GLN A 165 7.07 -3.92 -7.17
N ALA A 166 6.90 -5.23 -6.93
CA ALA A 166 6.01 -5.82 -5.92
C ALA A 166 4.51 -5.51 -6.14
N SER A 167 4.12 -5.19 -7.40
CA SER A 167 2.72 -4.93 -7.76
C SER A 167 1.97 -6.20 -8.19
N LEU A 168 0.64 -6.11 -8.16
CA LEU A 168 -0.24 -7.11 -8.77
C LEU A 168 0.05 -7.23 -10.27
N GLN A 169 0.29 -6.12 -10.95
CA GLN A 169 0.55 -6.05 -12.39
C GLN A 169 1.79 -6.86 -12.80
N TYR A 170 2.84 -6.81 -11.97
CA TYR A 170 4.01 -7.66 -12.17
C TYR A 170 3.64 -9.14 -12.07
N ASN A 171 2.86 -9.54 -11.05
CA ASN A 171 2.44 -10.93 -10.87
C ASN A 171 1.56 -11.41 -12.03
N LEU A 172 0.59 -10.58 -12.47
CA LEU A 172 -0.25 -10.90 -13.63
C LEU A 172 0.58 -11.09 -14.91
N ALA A 173 1.59 -10.25 -15.13
CA ALA A 173 2.48 -10.40 -16.26
C ALA A 173 3.27 -11.72 -16.19
N MET A 174 3.82 -12.05 -15.02
CA MET A 174 4.56 -13.31 -14.82
C MET A 174 3.71 -14.55 -14.99
N GLU A 175 2.41 -14.48 -14.68
CA GLU A 175 1.48 -15.61 -14.73
C GLU A 175 0.84 -15.80 -16.12
N GLN A 176 0.57 -14.71 -16.85
CA GLN A 176 -0.29 -14.75 -18.03
C GLN A 176 0.43 -14.42 -19.35
N LEU A 177 1.68 -13.96 -19.31
CA LEU A 177 2.45 -13.66 -20.50
C LEU A 177 3.46 -14.77 -20.84
N PRO A 178 3.90 -14.91 -22.10
CA PRO A 178 4.89 -15.91 -22.53
C PRO A 178 6.32 -15.53 -22.11
N ILE A 179 6.57 -15.50 -20.80
CA ILE A 179 7.78 -14.96 -20.16
C ILE A 179 9.08 -15.56 -20.74
N ASP A 180 9.08 -16.87 -21.05
CA ASP A 180 10.26 -17.56 -21.61
C ASP A 180 10.66 -17.04 -23.00
N GLU A 181 9.75 -16.33 -23.70
CA GLU A 181 9.94 -15.79 -25.05
C GLU A 181 10.05 -14.25 -25.05
N MET A 182 10.21 -13.64 -23.87
CA MET A 182 10.30 -12.18 -23.68
C MET A 182 11.63 -11.79 -23.03
N PRO A 183 12.09 -10.54 -23.20
CA PRO A 183 13.09 -9.96 -22.32
C PRO A 183 12.62 -9.97 -20.87
N GLU A 184 13.55 -9.91 -19.92
CA GLU A 184 13.23 -9.74 -18.50
C GLU A 184 12.38 -8.49 -18.29
N ILE A 185 11.32 -8.60 -17.44
CA ILE A 185 10.46 -7.47 -17.12
C ILE A 185 11.25 -6.42 -16.34
N GLU A 186 11.26 -5.19 -16.84
CA GLU A 186 11.90 -4.07 -16.15
C GLU A 186 11.09 -3.69 -14.91
N LEU A 187 11.74 -3.71 -13.75
CA LEU A 187 11.12 -3.35 -12.48
C LEU A 187 11.07 -1.84 -12.33
N ILE A 188 9.88 -1.27 -12.42
CA ILE A 188 9.64 0.16 -12.32
C ILE A 188 9.42 0.56 -10.86
N THR A 189 10.05 1.65 -10.43
CA THR A 189 9.91 2.16 -9.06
C THR A 189 8.59 2.91 -8.88
N THR A 190 8.25 3.81 -9.83
CA THR A 190 7.02 4.60 -9.81
C THR A 190 6.34 4.57 -11.17
N LEU A 191 5.00 4.63 -11.22
CA LEU A 191 4.26 4.61 -12.49
C LEU A 191 4.62 5.78 -13.41
N PRO A 192 4.80 7.02 -12.94
CA PRO A 192 5.28 8.11 -13.75
C PRO A 192 6.58 7.78 -14.50
N LEU A 193 7.55 7.18 -13.82
CA LEU A 193 8.82 6.78 -14.43
C LEU A 193 8.60 5.75 -15.56
N GLY A 194 7.72 4.77 -15.31
CA GLY A 194 7.35 3.76 -16.32
C GLY A 194 6.71 4.40 -17.56
N ALA A 195 5.80 5.35 -17.37
CA ALA A 195 5.16 6.06 -18.46
C ALA A 195 6.17 6.88 -19.30
N ILE A 196 7.13 7.56 -18.64
CA ILE A 196 8.25 8.25 -19.32
C ILE A 196 9.06 7.26 -20.16
N GLN A 197 9.31 6.07 -19.63
CA GLN A 197 10.07 5.05 -20.35
C GLN A 197 9.32 4.57 -21.60
N VAL A 198 7.98 4.42 -21.56
CA VAL A 198 7.15 4.14 -22.74
C VAL A 198 7.21 5.31 -23.72
N ALA A 199 6.99 6.54 -23.26
CA ALA A 199 7.00 7.74 -24.09
C ALA A 199 8.34 7.97 -24.81
N THR A 200 9.45 7.53 -24.21
CA THR A 200 10.82 7.68 -24.73
C THR A 200 11.40 6.44 -25.40
N ASP A 201 10.58 5.41 -25.67
CA ASP A 201 10.96 4.15 -26.34
C ASP A 201 12.06 3.35 -25.58
N LYS A 202 12.15 3.49 -24.27
CA LYS A 202 13.03 2.67 -23.43
C LYS A 202 12.42 1.31 -23.12
N ILE A 203 11.10 1.30 -22.90
CA ILE A 203 10.26 0.09 -22.87
C ILE A 203 9.13 0.26 -23.89
N ASP A 204 8.58 -0.85 -24.36
CA ASP A 204 7.50 -0.85 -25.35
C ASP A 204 6.12 -0.73 -24.67
N ALA A 205 5.99 -1.28 -23.47
CA ALA A 205 4.74 -1.28 -22.70
C ALA A 205 4.97 -1.20 -21.20
N LEU A 206 4.07 -0.51 -20.48
CA LEU A 206 3.99 -0.52 -19.02
C LEU A 206 2.71 -1.25 -18.62
N ILE A 207 2.85 -2.31 -17.80
CA ILE A 207 1.69 -3.02 -17.27
C ILE A 207 1.13 -2.21 -16.09
N THR A 208 -0.13 -1.80 -16.21
CA THR A 208 -0.79 -0.92 -15.23
C THR A 208 -2.31 -1.13 -15.19
N ASP A 209 -2.98 -0.45 -14.30
CA ASP A 209 -4.44 -0.36 -14.21
C ASP A 209 -4.99 0.74 -15.13
N SER A 210 -6.15 0.50 -15.76
CA SER A 210 -6.76 1.46 -16.68
C SER A 210 -7.17 2.77 -16.01
N GLY A 211 -7.53 2.72 -14.72
CA GLY A 211 -7.90 3.92 -13.96
C GLY A 211 -6.68 4.81 -13.69
N ALA A 212 -5.54 4.23 -13.32
CA ALA A 212 -4.30 4.97 -13.17
C ALA A 212 -3.77 5.49 -14.51
N ALA A 213 -3.93 4.70 -15.59
CA ALA A 213 -3.54 5.10 -16.93
C ALA A 213 -4.32 6.31 -17.45
N GLU A 214 -5.55 6.56 -17.00
CA GLU A 214 -6.38 7.67 -17.47
C GLU A 214 -5.71 9.04 -17.23
N SER A 215 -5.19 9.28 -16.04
CA SER A 215 -4.46 10.51 -15.71
C SER A 215 -3.17 10.64 -16.52
N ILE A 216 -2.47 9.52 -16.72
CA ILE A 216 -1.25 9.46 -17.52
C ILE A 216 -1.54 9.84 -18.99
N ILE A 217 -2.55 9.22 -19.59
CA ILE A 217 -2.94 9.45 -21.00
C ILE A 217 -3.43 10.87 -21.22
N HIS A 218 -4.13 11.46 -20.23
CA HIS A 218 -4.60 12.83 -20.33
C HIS A 218 -3.43 13.81 -20.57
N ASN A 219 -2.33 13.62 -19.86
CA ASN A 219 -1.15 14.48 -19.96
C ASN A 219 -0.15 14.02 -21.06
N ASN A 220 -0.31 12.79 -21.56
CA ASN A 220 0.56 12.20 -22.59
C ASN A 220 -0.30 11.63 -23.73
N PRO A 221 -0.85 12.49 -24.59
CA PRO A 221 -1.83 12.09 -25.61
C PRO A 221 -1.27 11.16 -26.69
N GLU A 222 0.04 10.92 -26.74
CA GLU A 222 0.70 9.92 -27.57
C GLU A 222 0.59 8.49 -27.01
N LEU A 223 0.16 8.34 -25.75
CA LEU A 223 -0.03 7.04 -25.11
C LEU A 223 -1.50 6.60 -25.20
N GLU A 224 -1.71 5.30 -25.07
CA GLU A 224 -3.03 4.66 -25.00
C GLU A 224 -2.95 3.32 -24.28
N MET A 225 -4.09 2.84 -23.75
CA MET A 225 -4.20 1.45 -23.30
C MET A 225 -4.37 0.53 -24.50
N ALA A 226 -3.56 -0.52 -24.57
CA ALA A 226 -3.73 -1.58 -25.54
C ALA A 226 -5.05 -2.34 -25.36
N ALA A 227 -5.47 -3.08 -26.38
CA ALA A 227 -6.73 -3.85 -26.31
C ALA A 227 -6.66 -5.07 -25.39
N PHE A 228 -5.47 -5.62 -25.17
CA PHE A 228 -5.25 -6.76 -24.28
C PHE A 228 -5.60 -6.41 -22.82
N LYS A 229 -6.28 -7.34 -22.15
CA LYS A 229 -6.62 -7.25 -20.72
C LYS A 229 -6.21 -8.51 -20.01
N PHE A 230 -5.57 -8.36 -18.86
CA PHE A 230 -5.30 -9.47 -17.97
C PHE A 230 -6.58 -10.01 -17.35
N GLU A 231 -6.65 -11.32 -17.16
CA GLU A 231 -7.74 -11.96 -16.40
C GLU A 231 -7.50 -11.70 -14.91
N TYR A 232 -8.41 -10.97 -14.28
CA TYR A 232 -8.34 -10.66 -12.86
C TYR A 232 -9.72 -10.28 -12.33
N SER A 233 -9.97 -10.62 -11.06
CA SER A 233 -11.15 -10.17 -10.31
C SER A 233 -10.75 -9.82 -8.89
N SER A 234 -11.38 -8.83 -8.30
CA SER A 234 -11.13 -8.38 -6.92
C SER A 234 -12.46 -8.21 -6.17
N GLU A 235 -12.41 -8.43 -4.86
CA GLU A 235 -13.51 -8.10 -3.94
C GLU A 235 -13.37 -6.67 -3.36
N GLY A 236 -12.42 -5.90 -3.84
CA GLY A 236 -12.06 -4.56 -3.37
C GLY A 236 -10.61 -4.50 -2.90
N ASN A 237 -10.19 -3.30 -2.48
CA ASN A 237 -8.85 -3.07 -1.97
C ASN A 237 -8.74 -3.44 -0.49
N VAL A 238 -7.52 -3.68 -0.01
CA VAL A 238 -7.22 -3.95 1.39
C VAL A 238 -6.09 -3.05 1.89
N ALA A 239 -6.12 -2.70 3.17
CA ALA A 239 -4.96 -2.14 3.84
C ALA A 239 -4.03 -3.27 4.30
N LEU A 240 -2.73 -3.03 4.27
CA LEU A 240 -1.74 -3.95 4.82
C LEU A 240 -1.38 -3.55 6.24
N VAL A 241 -1.42 -4.52 7.15
CA VAL A 241 -1.01 -4.38 8.54
C VAL A 241 0.01 -5.47 8.87
N ASN A 242 0.94 -5.20 9.77
CA ASN A 242 1.95 -6.21 10.16
C ASN A 242 1.26 -7.48 10.67
N LEU A 243 1.74 -8.64 10.24
CA LEU A 243 1.14 -9.95 10.54
C LEU A 243 1.01 -10.22 12.05
N ASN A 244 1.88 -9.64 12.87
CA ASN A 244 1.86 -9.81 14.32
C ASN A 244 0.90 -8.84 15.04
N GLU A 245 0.34 -7.84 14.36
CA GLU A 245 -0.51 -6.79 14.92
C GLU A 245 -1.99 -7.11 14.72
N THR A 246 -2.44 -8.26 15.24
CA THR A 246 -3.79 -8.80 15.00
C THR A 246 -4.91 -7.90 15.54
N GLU A 247 -4.71 -7.25 16.70
CA GLU A 247 -5.69 -6.32 17.27
C GLU A 247 -5.82 -5.05 16.43
N LEU A 248 -4.69 -4.50 15.96
CA LEU A 248 -4.67 -3.34 15.08
C LEU A 248 -5.30 -3.70 13.71
N GLY A 249 -4.97 -4.86 13.16
CA GLY A 249 -5.55 -5.35 11.92
C GLY A 249 -7.07 -5.48 11.99
N ALA A 250 -7.60 -6.03 13.09
CA ALA A 250 -9.03 -6.13 13.33
C ALA A 250 -9.69 -4.74 13.46
N LEU A 251 -9.05 -3.80 14.16
CA LEU A 251 -9.54 -2.42 14.33
C LEU A 251 -9.57 -1.66 12.99
N ILE A 252 -8.53 -1.79 12.17
CA ILE A 252 -8.48 -1.16 10.85
C ILE A 252 -9.53 -1.80 9.91
N THR A 253 -9.71 -3.13 9.96
CA THR A 253 -10.79 -3.80 9.21
C THR A 253 -12.16 -3.25 9.60
N GLU A 254 -12.44 -3.14 10.89
CA GLU A 254 -13.70 -2.58 11.40
C GLU A 254 -13.93 -1.14 10.87
N ALA A 255 -12.90 -0.30 10.91
CA ALA A 255 -12.97 1.07 10.40
C ALA A 255 -13.23 1.09 8.89
N LEU A 256 -12.48 0.32 8.11
CA LEU A 256 -12.60 0.30 6.64
C LEU A 256 -13.96 -0.27 6.19
N VAL A 257 -14.49 -1.29 6.86
CA VAL A 257 -15.84 -1.79 6.58
C VAL A 257 -16.90 -0.74 6.93
N ALA A 258 -16.76 -0.06 8.08
CA ALA A 258 -17.70 0.99 8.49
C ALA A 258 -17.65 2.22 7.55
N SER A 259 -16.55 2.46 6.84
CA SER A 259 -16.45 3.55 5.87
C SER A 259 -17.46 3.40 4.72
N GLY A 260 -17.84 2.18 4.36
CA GLY A 260 -18.84 1.90 3.31
C GLY A 260 -20.25 2.47 3.60
N ASP A 261 -20.54 2.76 4.87
CA ASP A 261 -21.82 3.39 5.25
C ASP A 261 -21.83 4.93 5.03
N VAL A 262 -20.65 5.54 4.86
CA VAL A 262 -20.48 7.00 4.81
C VAL A 262 -19.71 7.51 3.60
N MET A 263 -18.99 6.64 2.91
CA MET A 263 -18.19 6.95 1.73
C MET A 263 -18.71 6.16 0.52
N ASP A 264 -19.16 6.87 -0.51
CA ASP A 264 -19.43 6.28 -1.81
C ASP A 264 -18.14 6.28 -2.64
N TYR A 265 -17.56 5.11 -2.87
CA TYR A 265 -16.27 4.99 -3.54
C TYR A 265 -16.29 5.52 -4.97
N ASP A 266 -17.33 5.24 -5.75
CA ASP A 266 -17.41 5.68 -7.14
C ASP A 266 -17.44 7.20 -7.24
N THR A 267 -18.21 7.87 -6.37
CA THR A 267 -18.24 9.33 -6.27
C THR A 267 -16.86 9.87 -5.87
N LEU A 268 -16.27 9.34 -4.81
CA LEU A 268 -14.97 9.77 -4.33
C LEU A 268 -13.85 9.58 -5.38
N ARG A 269 -13.85 8.45 -6.08
CA ARG A 269 -12.90 8.15 -7.15
C ARG A 269 -13.01 9.16 -8.30
N ASN A 270 -14.24 9.47 -8.73
CA ASN A 270 -14.47 10.44 -9.80
C ASN A 270 -14.03 11.86 -9.39
N GLU A 271 -14.29 12.27 -8.15
CA GLU A 271 -13.82 13.55 -7.60
C GLU A 271 -12.28 13.62 -7.58
N MET A 272 -11.62 12.57 -7.12
CA MET A 272 -10.15 12.51 -7.05
C MET A 272 -9.52 12.43 -8.44
N ALA A 273 -10.13 11.72 -9.39
CA ALA A 273 -9.67 11.67 -10.78
C ALA A 273 -9.75 13.07 -11.43
N GLN A 274 -10.88 13.75 -11.28
CA GLN A 274 -11.02 15.12 -11.78
C GLN A 274 -10.01 16.07 -11.14
N LYS A 275 -9.78 15.96 -9.84
CA LYS A 275 -8.82 16.77 -9.10
C LYS A 275 -7.39 16.53 -9.56
N ALA A 276 -6.99 15.27 -9.80
CA ALA A 276 -5.68 14.92 -10.32
C ALA A 276 -5.46 15.54 -11.72
N ILE A 277 -6.46 15.50 -12.60
CA ILE A 277 -6.41 16.12 -13.92
C ILE A 277 -6.27 17.65 -13.82
N GLU A 278 -7.09 18.31 -12.98
CA GLU A 278 -7.05 19.76 -12.80
C GLU A 278 -5.75 20.29 -12.21
N MET A 279 -5.13 19.52 -11.35
CA MET A 279 -3.83 19.83 -10.76
C MET A 279 -2.67 19.60 -11.72
N GLY A 280 -2.92 19.00 -12.90
CA GLY A 280 -1.86 18.63 -13.82
C GLY A 280 -0.87 17.69 -13.09
N VAL A 281 -1.38 16.67 -12.38
CA VAL A 281 -0.54 15.65 -11.77
C VAL A 281 0.26 15.03 -12.90
N GLU A 282 1.40 15.65 -13.18
CA GLU A 282 2.27 15.26 -14.26
C GLU A 282 2.94 13.93 -13.91
N VAL A 283 2.86 13.08 -14.89
CA VAL A 283 3.67 11.88 -14.93
C VAL A 283 5.13 12.22 -15.24
N LEU A 284 5.37 13.45 -15.70
CA LEU A 284 6.68 13.96 -16.11
C LEU A 284 7.10 15.10 -15.18
N GLY A 285 7.79 14.79 -14.09
CA GLY A 285 8.57 15.73 -13.31
C GLY A 285 10.02 15.71 -13.73
#